data_9b260c9ad2fd8757e5a102ff98427d53
#
_entry.id   9b260c9ad2fd8757e5a102ff98427d53
#
_cell.length_a   1.000
_cell.length_b   1.000
_cell.length_c   1.000
_cell.angle_alpha   90.00
_cell.angle_beta   90.00
_cell.angle_gamma   90.00
#
_symmetry.space_group_name_H-M   'P 1'
#
loop_
_entity.id
_entity.type
_entity.pdbx_description
1 polymer ?
#
loop_
_entity_poly.entity_id
_entity_poly.type
_entity_poly.pdbx_seq_one_letter_code
_entity_poly.pdbx_strand_id
1 'polypeptide(L)'
;SMGITAAGSKGGASGGGKASLTHPELIDWGLCGEMGAIEAAQNLLVSFAEKAIDDGKLDTILVPRVSEVPSRSLRSTAVDYGKGNVPEKVVLTPTCELMQIVVLSRSMDEISERVSKMIAGTKDGKAVTFGEFVDLWRITGILADAVKPAKTETVNGSPVYVHGGPFANVSIGIPTLVSVEMACALHDVVIVEAGYGTDAGAQKWLDIACREYGAQWPSAAIVVTRASTWRDDPELAWRYP
;
A
#
# COMPACT_ATOMS: atom_id res chain seq x y z
N SER A 1 23.26 -5.61 -15.58
CA SER A 1 22.31 -4.49 -15.45
C SER A 1 21.79 -4.37 -14.01
N MET A 2 21.37 -3.18 -13.63
CA MET A 2 20.85 -2.89 -12.28
C MET A 2 19.45 -2.28 -12.43
N GLY A 3 18.51 -2.79 -11.63
CA GLY A 3 17.17 -2.24 -11.51
C GLY A 3 16.87 -1.82 -10.08
N ILE A 4 16.00 -0.86 -9.91
CA ILE A 4 15.57 -0.34 -8.62
C ILE A 4 14.05 -0.52 -8.52
N THR A 5 13.56 -0.98 -7.37
CA THR A 5 12.13 -1.04 -7.09
C THR A 5 11.81 -0.18 -5.88
N ALA A 6 10.76 0.62 -5.97
CA ALA A 6 10.31 1.50 -4.91
C ALA A 6 8.79 1.49 -4.82
N ALA A 7 8.26 1.71 -3.63
CA ALA A 7 6.86 2.00 -3.41
C ALA A 7 6.62 3.50 -3.67
N GLY A 8 5.65 3.79 -4.54
CA GLY A 8 5.15 5.15 -4.70
C GLY A 8 4.32 5.52 -3.48
N SER A 9 4.49 6.73 -2.95
CA SER A 9 3.63 7.23 -1.91
C SER A 9 3.34 8.70 -2.15
N LYS A 10 2.38 9.20 -1.41
CA LYS A 10 2.05 10.59 -1.46
C LYS A 10 3.24 11.46 -1.06
N GLY A 11 3.60 12.40 -1.92
CA GLY A 11 4.69 13.34 -1.71
C GLY A 11 6.04 12.84 -2.20
N GLY A 12 6.10 11.71 -2.90
CA GLY A 12 7.32 11.29 -3.56
C GLY A 12 7.34 9.80 -3.87
N ALA A 13 7.48 9.46 -5.14
CA ALA A 13 7.58 8.07 -5.60
C ALA A 13 8.75 7.33 -4.96
N SER A 14 9.79 8.03 -4.58
CA SER A 14 10.99 7.49 -3.96
C SER A 14 10.97 7.50 -2.43
N GLY A 15 9.82 7.68 -1.81
CA GLY A 15 9.69 7.64 -0.36
C GLY A 15 10.27 8.83 0.39
N GLY A 16 10.57 9.92 -0.30
CA GLY A 16 11.13 11.12 0.27
C GLY A 16 12.66 11.21 0.11
N GLY A 17 13.27 12.16 0.77
CA GLY A 17 14.68 12.47 0.62
C GLY A 17 14.96 13.36 -0.59
N LYS A 18 16.18 13.26 -1.12
CA LYS A 18 16.66 14.05 -2.25
C LYS A 18 16.74 13.29 -3.57
N ALA A 19 16.19 12.08 -3.60
CA ALA A 19 16.14 11.30 -4.83
C ALA A 19 15.21 11.97 -5.84
N SER A 20 15.62 11.94 -7.11
CA SER A 20 14.85 12.52 -8.20
C SER A 20 14.67 11.48 -9.30
N LEU A 21 13.46 11.41 -9.80
CA LEU A 21 13.08 10.57 -10.94
C LEU A 21 12.81 11.45 -12.15
N THR A 22 12.95 10.88 -13.34
CA THR A 22 12.43 11.49 -14.56
C THR A 22 10.90 11.39 -14.57
N HIS A 23 10.24 12.46 -14.98
CA HIS A 23 8.78 12.53 -15.06
C HIS A 23 8.06 12.22 -13.73
N PRO A 24 8.46 12.85 -12.61
CA PRO A 24 7.85 12.57 -11.31
C PRO A 24 6.35 12.86 -11.29
N GLU A 25 5.87 13.80 -12.09
CA GLU A 25 4.46 14.17 -12.23
C GLU A 25 3.55 13.00 -12.67
N LEU A 26 4.11 11.99 -13.33
CA LEU A 26 3.36 10.80 -13.74
C LEU A 26 3.28 9.72 -12.66
N ILE A 27 4.11 9.83 -11.63
CA ILE A 27 4.31 8.79 -10.61
C ILE A 27 3.98 9.29 -9.21
N ASP A 28 4.41 10.52 -8.89
CA ASP A 28 4.32 11.08 -7.54
C ASP A 28 2.93 11.61 -7.16
N TRP A 29 2.04 11.75 -8.12
CA TRP A 29 0.71 12.24 -7.85
C TRP A 29 -0.19 11.09 -7.39
N GLY A 30 -0.53 11.06 -6.11
CA GLY A 30 -1.40 10.06 -5.52
C GLY A 30 -2.83 9.99 -6.10
N LEU A 31 -3.14 10.83 -7.09
CA LEU A 31 -4.43 10.83 -7.80
C LEU A 31 -4.40 10.06 -9.11
N CYS A 32 -3.27 9.47 -9.48
CA CYS A 32 -3.12 8.72 -10.72
C CYS A 32 -2.53 7.33 -10.47
N GLY A 33 -2.53 6.50 -11.50
CA GLY A 33 -2.01 5.15 -11.42
C GLY A 33 -2.73 4.28 -10.40
N GLU A 34 -1.97 3.40 -9.75
CA GLU A 34 -2.49 2.45 -8.77
C GLU A 34 -3.11 3.12 -7.54
N MET A 35 -2.60 4.27 -7.11
CA MET A 35 -3.14 4.97 -5.94
C MET A 35 -4.57 5.43 -6.17
N GLY A 36 -4.84 6.06 -7.33
CA GLY A 36 -6.19 6.50 -7.70
C GLY A 36 -7.14 5.32 -7.92
N ALA A 37 -6.66 4.24 -8.54
CA ALA A 37 -7.46 3.03 -8.74
C ALA A 37 -7.82 2.35 -7.42
N ILE A 38 -6.89 2.25 -6.47
CA ILE A 38 -7.13 1.69 -5.14
C ILE A 38 -8.09 2.57 -4.35
N GLU A 39 -7.93 3.90 -4.39
CA GLU A 39 -8.86 4.84 -3.77
C GLU A 39 -10.29 4.64 -4.30
N ALA A 40 -10.46 4.59 -5.61
CA ALA A 40 -11.76 4.39 -6.24
C ALA A 40 -12.36 3.01 -5.88
N ALA A 41 -11.58 1.95 -5.93
CA ALA A 41 -12.02 0.59 -5.62
C ALA A 41 -12.40 0.44 -4.13
N GLN A 42 -11.60 0.98 -3.21
CA GLN A 42 -11.87 0.94 -1.78
C GLN A 42 -13.16 1.70 -1.44
N ASN A 43 -13.35 2.91 -2.00
CA ASN A 43 -14.56 3.70 -1.76
C ASN A 43 -15.80 3.05 -2.39
N LEU A 44 -15.67 2.33 -3.51
CA LEU A 44 -16.75 1.55 -4.07
C LEU A 44 -17.12 0.36 -3.17
N LEU A 45 -16.14 -0.33 -2.58
CA LEU A 45 -16.39 -1.39 -1.59
C LEU A 45 -17.17 -0.84 -0.39
N VAL A 46 -16.79 0.34 0.12
CA VAL A 46 -17.55 0.99 1.22
C VAL A 46 -18.99 1.27 0.79
N SER A 47 -19.21 1.77 -0.43
CA SER A 47 -20.56 2.04 -0.95
C SER A 47 -21.41 0.76 -1.07
N PHE A 48 -20.80 -0.38 -1.41
CA PHE A 48 -21.49 -1.67 -1.38
C PHE A 48 -21.81 -2.12 0.05
N ALA A 49 -20.92 -1.86 1.01
CA ALA A 49 -21.18 -2.16 2.41
C ALA A 49 -22.31 -1.30 2.98
N GLU A 50 -22.38 -0.02 2.61
CA GLU A 50 -23.51 0.85 2.97
C GLU A 50 -24.83 0.33 2.43
N LYS A 51 -24.86 -0.03 1.14
CA LYS A 51 -26.03 -0.67 0.57
C LYS A 51 -26.41 -1.97 1.28
N ALA A 52 -25.41 -2.75 1.72
CA ALA A 52 -25.67 -3.98 2.47
C ALA A 52 -26.26 -3.72 3.86
N ILE A 53 -25.98 -2.57 4.50
CA ILE A 53 -26.71 -2.11 5.70
C ILE A 53 -28.18 -1.87 5.38
N ASP A 54 -28.46 -1.13 4.29
CA ASP A 54 -29.85 -0.82 3.88
C ASP A 54 -30.61 -2.10 3.51
N ASP A 55 -29.95 -3.05 2.87
CA ASP A 55 -30.53 -4.35 2.50
C ASP A 55 -30.63 -5.34 3.70
N GLY A 56 -30.20 -4.94 4.90
CA GLY A 56 -30.22 -5.78 6.10
C GLY A 56 -29.21 -6.93 6.12
N LYS A 57 -28.20 -6.88 5.25
CA LYS A 57 -27.11 -7.88 5.16
C LYS A 57 -25.97 -7.60 6.12
N LEU A 58 -25.79 -6.36 6.54
CA LEU A 58 -24.82 -5.92 7.54
C LEU A 58 -25.50 -5.13 8.65
N ASP A 59 -24.94 -5.18 9.84
CA ASP A 59 -25.29 -4.31 10.98
C ASP A 59 -24.23 -3.23 11.20
N THR A 60 -22.96 -3.53 10.86
CA THR A 60 -21.83 -2.61 10.98
C THR A 60 -20.93 -2.69 9.77
N ILE A 61 -20.20 -1.61 9.50
CA ILE A 61 -19.15 -1.54 8.47
C ILE A 61 -17.80 -1.44 9.18
N LEU A 62 -16.83 -2.27 8.76
CA LEU A 62 -15.48 -2.28 9.34
C LEU A 62 -14.42 -1.67 8.41
N VAL A 63 -14.72 -1.52 7.14
CA VAL A 63 -13.80 -0.94 6.16
C VAL A 63 -13.94 0.58 6.12
N PRO A 64 -12.82 1.33 6.21
CA PRO A 64 -12.86 2.79 6.16
C PRO A 64 -12.94 3.29 4.72
N ARG A 65 -13.49 4.49 4.55
CA ARG A 65 -13.26 5.30 3.34
C ARG A 65 -11.80 5.73 3.28
N VAL A 66 -11.31 5.95 2.08
CA VAL A 66 -9.94 6.40 1.86
C VAL A 66 -9.91 7.68 1.02
N SER A 67 -8.88 8.49 1.20
CA SER A 67 -8.56 9.60 0.32
C SER A 67 -7.06 9.87 0.32
N GLU A 68 -6.51 10.09 -0.86
CA GLU A 68 -5.14 10.56 -1.03
C GLU A 68 -4.97 12.04 -0.69
N VAL A 69 -6.04 12.80 -0.65
CA VAL A 69 -5.98 14.21 -0.25
C VAL A 69 -5.73 14.32 1.25
N PRO A 70 -4.57 14.87 1.71
CA PRO A 70 -4.21 14.90 3.12
C PRO A 70 -4.91 16.02 3.87
N SER A 71 -6.20 15.94 4.00
CA SER A 71 -6.91 16.88 4.84
C SER A 71 -7.06 16.31 6.24
N ARG A 72 -6.55 17.02 7.24
CA ARG A 72 -6.73 16.64 8.66
C ARG A 72 -8.20 16.69 9.07
N SER A 73 -8.99 17.54 8.43
CA SER A 73 -10.43 17.64 8.69
C SER A 73 -11.21 16.39 8.27
N LEU A 74 -10.72 15.62 7.30
CA LEU A 74 -11.34 14.38 6.85
C LEU A 74 -11.04 13.18 7.76
N ARG A 75 -10.09 13.29 8.70
CA ARG A 75 -9.76 12.19 9.62
C ARG A 75 -10.87 11.87 10.61
N SER A 76 -11.78 12.81 10.83
CA SER A 76 -12.96 12.62 11.66
C SER A 76 -14.10 13.37 10.99
N THR A 77 -15.00 12.65 10.39
CA THR A 77 -16.20 13.18 9.74
C THR A 77 -17.43 12.49 10.29
N ALA A 78 -18.60 13.05 10.06
CA ALA A 78 -19.86 12.43 10.37
C ALA A 78 -20.68 12.32 9.09
N VAL A 79 -21.18 11.14 8.80
CA VAL A 79 -22.02 10.88 7.62
C VAL A 79 -23.43 10.62 8.10
N ASP A 80 -24.39 11.29 7.47
CA ASP A 80 -25.80 11.06 7.72
C ASP A 80 -26.33 10.00 6.75
N TYR A 81 -26.59 8.82 7.28
CA TYR A 81 -27.20 7.70 6.55
C TYR A 81 -28.76 7.73 6.62
N GLY A 82 -29.35 8.88 6.92
CA GLY A 82 -30.81 9.01 7.10
C GLY A 82 -31.32 8.54 8.46
N LYS A 83 -30.41 8.16 9.36
CA LYS A 83 -30.68 7.70 10.75
C LYS A 83 -29.92 8.54 11.78
N GLY A 84 -29.41 9.72 11.39
CA GLY A 84 -28.56 10.59 12.17
C GLY A 84 -27.09 10.47 11.79
N ASN A 85 -26.28 11.41 12.30
CA ASN A 85 -24.85 11.46 12.00
C ASN A 85 -24.10 10.32 12.66
N VAL A 86 -23.44 9.51 11.87
CA VAL A 86 -22.54 8.45 12.31
C VAL A 86 -21.10 8.91 12.14
N PRO A 87 -20.26 8.86 13.18
CA PRO A 87 -18.83 9.16 13.05
C PRO A 87 -18.18 8.19 12.07
N GLU A 88 -17.47 8.72 11.09
CA GLU A 88 -16.71 7.95 10.12
C GLU A 88 -15.27 8.44 10.06
N LYS A 89 -14.34 7.54 9.82
CA LYS A 89 -12.92 7.85 9.64
C LYS A 89 -12.57 7.71 8.17
N VAL A 90 -12.01 8.76 7.59
CA VAL A 90 -11.35 8.70 6.29
C VAL A 90 -9.86 8.51 6.55
N VAL A 91 -9.28 7.44 6.02
CA VAL A 91 -7.85 7.15 6.14
C VAL A 91 -7.13 7.38 4.82
N LEU A 92 -5.81 7.42 4.84
CA LEU A 92 -5.03 7.54 3.61
C LEU A 92 -5.01 6.21 2.86
N THR A 93 -5.10 6.24 1.55
CA THR A 93 -5.07 5.06 0.66
C THR A 93 -3.90 4.11 0.96
N PRO A 94 -2.66 4.56 1.23
CA PRO A 94 -1.56 3.69 1.61
C PRO A 94 -1.76 2.85 2.87
N THR A 95 -2.77 3.18 3.68
CA THR A 95 -3.02 2.49 4.95
C THR A 95 -4.19 1.51 4.90
N CYS A 96 -4.91 1.42 3.77
CA CYS A 96 -6.07 0.54 3.65
C CYS A 96 -5.67 -0.91 3.38
N GLU A 97 -6.58 -1.84 3.67
CA GLU A 97 -6.38 -3.27 3.46
C GLU A 97 -6.24 -3.60 1.97
N LEU A 98 -7.00 -2.93 1.10
CA LEU A 98 -6.92 -3.15 -0.34
C LEU A 98 -5.53 -2.84 -0.91
N MET A 99 -4.84 -1.80 -0.39
CA MET A 99 -3.45 -1.52 -0.74
C MET A 99 -2.54 -2.71 -0.39
N GLN A 100 -2.73 -3.32 0.79
CA GLN A 100 -1.94 -4.47 1.21
C GLN A 100 -2.22 -5.69 0.32
N ILE A 101 -3.47 -5.90 -0.05
CA ILE A 101 -3.88 -6.96 -0.98
C ILE A 101 -3.17 -6.79 -2.33
N VAL A 102 -3.19 -5.58 -2.90
CA VAL A 102 -2.50 -5.30 -4.18
C VAL A 102 -1.00 -5.52 -4.07
N VAL A 103 -0.37 -5.04 -3.00
CA VAL A 103 1.09 -5.16 -2.80
C VAL A 103 1.55 -6.61 -2.70
N LEU A 104 0.76 -7.46 -2.03
CA LEU A 104 1.10 -8.86 -1.76
C LEU A 104 0.50 -9.85 -2.78
N SER A 105 -0.12 -9.37 -3.86
CA SER A 105 -0.67 -10.22 -4.92
C SER A 105 0.16 -10.15 -6.19
N ARG A 106 0.17 -11.26 -6.95
CA ARG A 106 0.90 -11.39 -8.22
C ARG A 106 0.01 -11.31 -9.44
N SER A 107 -1.29 -11.49 -9.24
CA SER A 107 -2.25 -11.52 -10.34
C SER A 107 -3.58 -10.89 -9.94
N MET A 108 -4.39 -10.55 -10.93
CA MET A 108 -5.74 -10.06 -10.70
C MET A 108 -6.63 -11.13 -10.05
N ASP A 109 -6.40 -12.40 -10.35
CA ASP A 109 -7.15 -13.52 -9.74
C ASP A 109 -6.86 -13.61 -8.22
N GLU A 110 -5.58 -13.47 -7.82
CA GLU A 110 -5.21 -13.40 -6.40
C GLU A 110 -5.84 -12.19 -5.70
N ILE A 111 -5.85 -11.02 -6.35
CA ILE A 111 -6.50 -9.82 -5.82
C ILE A 111 -7.99 -10.08 -5.63
N SER A 112 -8.67 -10.62 -6.65
CA SER A 112 -10.09 -10.94 -6.59
C SER A 112 -10.41 -11.92 -5.46
N GLU A 113 -9.64 -12.99 -5.35
CA GLU A 113 -9.82 -13.97 -4.29
C GLU A 113 -9.66 -13.36 -2.89
N ARG A 114 -8.63 -12.52 -2.69
CA ARG A 114 -8.38 -11.88 -1.39
C ARG A 114 -9.42 -10.83 -1.06
N VAL A 115 -9.84 -10.01 -2.03
CA VAL A 115 -10.94 -9.05 -1.84
C VAL A 115 -12.24 -9.77 -1.48
N SER A 116 -12.50 -10.95 -2.06
CA SER A 116 -13.67 -11.74 -1.70
C SER A 116 -13.69 -12.15 -0.23
N LYS A 117 -12.51 -12.38 0.35
CA LYS A 117 -12.33 -12.79 1.76
C LYS A 117 -12.20 -11.60 2.73
N MET A 118 -12.06 -10.39 2.21
CA MET A 118 -11.94 -9.17 3.01
C MET A 118 -13.25 -8.96 3.80
N ILE A 119 -13.12 -8.71 5.10
CA ILE A 119 -14.26 -8.51 5.98
C ILE A 119 -14.86 -7.13 5.73
N ALA A 120 -16.10 -7.09 5.26
CA ALA A 120 -16.84 -5.85 5.04
C ALA A 120 -17.41 -5.27 6.33
N GLY A 121 -17.91 -6.15 7.20
CA GLY A 121 -18.58 -5.75 8.41
C GLY A 121 -19.07 -6.95 9.22
N THR A 122 -20.09 -6.73 10.05
CA THR A 122 -20.70 -7.80 10.84
C THR A 122 -22.21 -7.87 10.63
N LYS A 123 -22.76 -9.07 10.78
CA LYS A 123 -24.20 -9.35 10.88
C LYS A 123 -24.44 -10.30 12.04
N ASP A 124 -25.34 -9.94 12.98
CA ASP A 124 -25.63 -10.71 14.18
C ASP A 124 -24.36 -11.13 14.95
N GLY A 125 -23.37 -10.23 15.02
CA GLY A 125 -22.09 -10.45 15.67
C GLY A 125 -21.11 -11.35 14.91
N LYS A 126 -21.43 -11.79 13.69
CA LYS A 126 -20.56 -12.61 12.84
C LYS A 126 -19.95 -11.76 11.72
N ALA A 127 -18.70 -12.05 11.37
CA ALA A 127 -18.04 -11.41 10.24
C ALA A 127 -18.72 -11.78 8.92
N VAL A 128 -18.89 -10.80 8.04
CA VAL A 128 -19.43 -10.95 6.68
C VAL A 128 -18.38 -10.40 5.71
N THR A 129 -18.06 -11.17 4.68
CA THR A 129 -17.06 -10.81 3.68
C THR A 129 -17.70 -10.16 2.44
N PHE A 130 -16.89 -9.42 1.67
CA PHE A 130 -17.38 -8.83 0.43
C PHE A 130 -17.83 -9.87 -0.59
N GLY A 131 -17.20 -11.04 -0.63
CA GLY A 131 -17.57 -12.12 -1.53
C GLY A 131 -19.00 -12.66 -1.35
N GLU A 132 -19.62 -12.38 -0.19
CA GLU A 132 -20.99 -12.82 0.08
C GLU A 132 -22.06 -11.95 -0.58
N PHE A 133 -21.72 -10.70 -1.01
CA PHE A 133 -22.73 -9.79 -1.55
C PHE A 133 -22.22 -8.84 -2.64
N VAL A 134 -20.92 -8.84 -2.96
CA VAL A 134 -20.36 -7.99 -4.02
C VAL A 134 -19.98 -8.82 -5.23
N ASP A 135 -20.37 -8.32 -6.40
CA ASP A 135 -19.90 -8.83 -7.68
C ASP A 135 -18.52 -8.22 -7.99
N LEU A 136 -17.47 -9.00 -7.72
CA LEU A 136 -16.08 -8.52 -7.68
C LEU A 136 -15.51 -8.07 -9.03
N TRP A 137 -16.11 -8.42 -10.16
CA TRP A 137 -15.63 -7.95 -11.47
C TRP A 137 -15.59 -6.43 -11.58
N ARG A 138 -16.45 -5.74 -10.82
CA ARG A 138 -16.47 -4.27 -10.78
C ARG A 138 -15.24 -3.70 -10.09
N ILE A 139 -14.81 -4.35 -9.03
CA ILE A 139 -13.61 -3.97 -8.27
C ILE A 139 -12.35 -4.29 -9.08
N THR A 140 -12.27 -5.51 -9.64
CA THR A 140 -11.12 -5.91 -10.47
C THR A 140 -11.02 -5.09 -11.75
N GLY A 141 -12.15 -4.66 -12.33
CA GLY A 141 -12.18 -3.75 -13.46
C GLY A 141 -11.51 -2.39 -13.17
N ILE A 142 -11.77 -1.82 -11.99
CA ILE A 142 -11.12 -0.57 -11.53
C ILE A 142 -9.63 -0.81 -11.28
N LEU A 143 -9.27 -1.97 -10.71
CA LEU A 143 -7.89 -2.31 -10.36
C LEU A 143 -7.05 -2.81 -11.56
N ALA A 144 -7.62 -2.93 -12.76
CA ALA A 144 -6.94 -3.51 -13.92
C ALA A 144 -5.61 -2.80 -14.27
N ASP A 145 -5.53 -1.50 -14.05
CA ASP A 145 -4.30 -0.73 -14.24
C ASP A 145 -3.43 -0.65 -12.97
N ALA A 146 -3.99 -0.95 -11.81
CA ALA A 146 -3.29 -0.95 -10.53
C ALA A 146 -2.32 -2.12 -10.35
N VAL A 147 -2.33 -3.10 -11.24
CA VAL A 147 -1.42 -4.27 -11.21
C VAL A 147 -0.19 -4.09 -12.10
N LYS A 148 -0.08 -2.96 -12.77
CA LYS A 148 1.02 -2.68 -13.72
C LYS A 148 2.03 -1.73 -13.10
N PRO A 149 3.28 -2.17 -12.80
CA PRO A 149 4.31 -1.28 -12.32
C PRO A 149 4.62 -0.16 -13.31
N ALA A 150 4.72 1.06 -12.81
CA ALA A 150 5.22 2.19 -13.59
C ALA A 150 6.73 2.09 -13.74
N LYS A 151 7.25 2.23 -14.97
CA LYS A 151 8.68 2.25 -15.26
C LYS A 151 9.14 3.68 -15.53
N THR A 152 10.19 4.09 -14.85
CA THR A 152 10.88 5.36 -15.04
C THR A 152 12.39 5.17 -14.90
N GLU A 153 13.13 6.24 -14.79
CA GLU A 153 14.59 6.24 -14.61
C GLU A 153 15.02 7.25 -13.55
N THR A 154 16.11 6.94 -12.87
CA THR A 154 16.81 7.93 -12.08
C THR A 154 17.45 8.97 -12.97
N VAL A 155 17.84 10.11 -12.39
CA VAL A 155 18.63 11.16 -13.11
C VAL A 155 19.95 10.64 -13.69
N ASN A 156 20.43 9.49 -13.23
CA ASN A 156 21.63 8.81 -13.73
C ASN A 156 21.33 7.71 -14.77
N GLY A 157 20.07 7.59 -15.22
CA GLY A 157 19.65 6.62 -16.23
C GLY A 157 19.47 5.17 -15.74
N SER A 158 19.43 4.96 -14.41
CA SER A 158 19.11 3.62 -13.88
C SER A 158 17.60 3.38 -13.93
N PRO A 159 17.12 2.25 -14.45
CA PRO A 159 15.69 1.94 -14.49
C PRO A 159 15.11 1.79 -13.08
N VAL A 160 13.92 2.37 -12.89
CA VAL A 160 13.17 2.33 -11.65
C VAL A 160 11.76 1.82 -11.93
N TYR A 161 11.30 0.89 -11.12
CA TYR A 161 9.94 0.37 -11.13
C TYR A 161 9.23 0.85 -9.88
N VAL A 162 8.24 1.71 -10.05
CA VAL A 162 7.45 2.27 -8.95
C VAL A 162 6.09 1.60 -8.95
N HIS A 163 5.74 0.97 -7.85
CA HIS A 163 4.46 0.29 -7.75
C HIS A 163 4.04 0.05 -6.29
N GLY A 164 2.77 0.34 -5.99
CA GLY A 164 2.24 0.36 -4.64
C GLY A 164 2.70 1.58 -3.85
N GLY A 165 2.19 1.75 -2.66
CA GLY A 165 2.55 2.89 -1.83
C GLY A 165 2.21 2.70 -0.35
N PRO A 166 2.38 1.47 0.21
CA PRO A 166 2.01 1.22 1.59
C PRO A 166 2.99 1.90 2.54
N PHE A 167 2.47 2.56 3.58
CA PHE A 167 3.32 3.17 4.60
C PHE A 167 3.90 2.12 5.55
N ALA A 168 5.22 2.16 5.76
CA ALA A 168 5.90 1.17 6.58
C ALA A 168 5.56 1.24 8.08
N ASN A 169 5.19 2.40 8.59
CA ASN A 169 4.85 2.59 10.01
C ASN A 169 3.45 2.05 10.40
N VAL A 170 2.54 1.92 9.44
CA VAL A 170 1.15 1.47 9.69
C VAL A 170 0.72 0.31 8.79
N SER A 171 1.53 -0.04 7.80
CA SER A 171 1.25 -1.10 6.84
C SER A 171 2.54 -1.80 6.42
N ILE A 172 2.57 -2.47 5.26
CA ILE A 172 3.69 -3.35 4.91
C ILE A 172 4.97 -2.61 4.50
N GLY A 173 4.87 -1.41 3.90
CA GLY A 173 6.02 -0.53 3.63
C GLY A 173 7.05 -1.03 2.63
N ILE A 174 6.62 -1.86 1.68
CA ILE A 174 7.47 -2.44 0.62
C ILE A 174 6.84 -2.20 -0.76
N PRO A 175 7.62 -2.22 -1.85
CA PRO A 175 7.07 -2.26 -3.19
C PRO A 175 6.30 -3.57 -3.44
N THR A 176 5.49 -3.60 -4.49
CA THR A 176 4.68 -4.79 -4.79
C THR A 176 5.54 -5.99 -5.18
N LEU A 177 5.05 -7.19 -4.89
CA LEU A 177 5.72 -8.42 -5.32
C LEU A 177 5.91 -8.46 -6.83
N VAL A 178 4.90 -8.01 -7.59
CA VAL A 178 4.96 -7.93 -9.06
C VAL A 178 6.13 -7.07 -9.54
N SER A 179 6.34 -5.88 -8.94
CA SER A 179 7.43 -5.00 -9.36
C SER A 179 8.80 -5.58 -9.05
N VAL A 180 8.94 -6.24 -7.91
CA VAL A 180 10.20 -6.89 -7.51
C VAL A 180 10.51 -8.08 -8.41
N GLU A 181 9.54 -8.96 -8.64
CA GLU A 181 9.71 -10.14 -9.50
C GLU A 181 10.00 -9.73 -10.95
N MET A 182 9.31 -8.71 -11.46
CA MET A 182 9.58 -8.16 -12.79
C MET A 182 11.00 -7.59 -12.87
N ALA A 183 11.44 -6.82 -11.89
CA ALA A 183 12.79 -6.28 -11.87
C ALA A 183 13.83 -7.40 -11.81
N CYS A 184 13.63 -8.43 -10.99
CA CYS A 184 14.52 -9.59 -10.90
C CYS A 184 14.60 -10.41 -12.20
N ALA A 185 13.52 -10.43 -12.99
CA ALA A 185 13.51 -11.08 -14.30
C ALA A 185 14.26 -10.28 -15.38
N LEU A 186 14.37 -8.96 -15.21
CA LEU A 186 14.94 -8.05 -16.21
C LEU A 186 16.38 -7.61 -15.92
N HIS A 187 16.85 -7.76 -14.66
CA HIS A 187 18.11 -7.21 -14.20
C HIS A 187 18.93 -8.21 -13.38
N ASP A 188 20.26 -8.15 -13.50
CA ASP A 188 21.19 -9.01 -12.76
C ASP A 188 21.29 -8.60 -11.28
N VAL A 189 21.13 -7.31 -10.99
CA VAL A 189 21.14 -6.73 -9.65
C VAL A 189 19.89 -5.91 -9.46
N VAL A 190 19.14 -6.17 -8.40
CA VAL A 190 17.92 -5.43 -8.05
C VAL A 190 18.06 -4.84 -6.65
N ILE A 191 17.83 -3.56 -6.54
CA ILE A 191 17.77 -2.85 -5.26
C ILE A 191 16.31 -2.64 -4.90
N VAL A 192 15.91 -3.14 -3.74
CA VAL A 192 14.55 -3.03 -3.21
C VAL A 192 14.58 -2.09 -2.01
N GLU A 193 13.76 -1.05 -2.03
CA GLU A 193 13.57 -0.19 -0.87
C GLU A 193 12.62 -0.85 0.13
N ALA A 194 13.04 -0.88 1.41
CA ALA A 194 12.17 -1.24 2.52
C ALA A 194 11.98 0.02 3.38
N GLY A 195 10.77 0.52 3.44
CA GLY A 195 10.48 1.84 4.00
C GLY A 195 10.68 1.93 5.50
N TYR A 196 10.98 3.14 5.99
CA TYR A 196 11.17 3.48 7.39
C TYR A 196 12.42 2.83 8.02
N GLY A 197 12.33 2.46 9.30
CA GLY A 197 13.41 1.73 9.98
C GLY A 197 13.46 0.24 9.61
N THR A 198 14.56 -0.40 9.94
CA THR A 198 14.75 -1.84 9.68
C THR A 198 13.74 -2.72 10.41
N ASP A 199 13.25 -2.25 11.55
CA ASP A 199 12.18 -2.84 12.36
C ASP A 199 10.77 -2.72 11.75
N ALA A 200 10.63 -1.87 10.75
CA ALA A 200 9.38 -1.69 10.02
C ALA A 200 9.40 -2.37 8.65
N GLY A 201 9.89 -1.70 7.61
CA GLY A 201 9.82 -2.22 6.25
C GLY A 201 10.68 -3.46 6.01
N ALA A 202 11.93 -3.48 6.47
CA ALA A 202 12.83 -4.62 6.24
C ALA A 202 12.36 -5.88 6.97
N GLN A 203 11.92 -5.75 8.23
CA GLN A 203 11.38 -6.89 8.98
C GLN A 203 10.14 -7.46 8.29
N LYS A 204 9.22 -6.59 7.84
CA LYS A 204 8.01 -7.05 7.13
C LYS A 204 8.32 -7.67 5.76
N TRP A 205 9.36 -7.19 5.08
CA TRP A 205 9.85 -7.87 3.87
C TRP A 205 10.23 -9.31 4.17
N LEU A 206 11.05 -9.54 5.19
CA LEU A 206 11.52 -10.87 5.56
C LEU A 206 10.41 -11.75 6.13
N ASP A 207 9.65 -11.22 7.09
CA ASP A 207 8.69 -12.02 7.84
C ASP A 207 7.36 -12.22 7.11
N ILE A 208 6.95 -11.27 6.28
CA ILE A 208 5.69 -11.34 5.54
C ILE A 208 5.98 -11.69 4.08
N ALA A 209 6.62 -10.81 3.31
CA ALA A 209 6.76 -11.03 1.87
C ALA A 209 7.57 -12.29 1.54
N CYS A 210 8.72 -12.50 2.16
CA CYS A 210 9.54 -13.68 1.89
C CYS A 210 8.98 -14.94 2.52
N ARG A 211 8.61 -14.92 3.80
CA ARG A 211 8.20 -16.12 4.54
C ARG A 211 6.81 -16.59 4.16
N GLU A 212 5.82 -15.69 4.15
CA GLU A 212 4.41 -16.06 3.96
C GLU A 212 3.99 -16.02 2.48
N TYR A 213 4.59 -15.13 1.69
CA TYR A 213 4.21 -14.93 0.30
C TYR A 213 5.26 -15.39 -0.71
N GLY A 214 6.36 -16.01 -0.24
CA GLY A 214 7.38 -16.61 -1.10
C GLY A 214 8.13 -15.59 -1.97
N ALA A 215 8.24 -14.33 -1.55
CA ALA A 215 9.09 -13.37 -2.22
C ALA A 215 10.56 -13.80 -2.16
N GLN A 216 11.35 -13.36 -3.14
CA GLN A 216 12.76 -13.68 -3.17
C GLN A 216 13.49 -13.08 -1.96
N TRP A 217 14.27 -13.91 -1.26
CA TRP A 217 15.10 -13.47 -0.17
C TRP A 217 16.23 -12.58 -0.68
N PRO A 218 16.57 -11.46 0.02
CA PRO A 218 17.68 -10.63 -0.37
C PRO A 218 19.02 -11.34 -0.19
N SER A 219 19.93 -11.19 -1.16
CA SER A 219 21.31 -11.72 -1.07
C SER A 219 22.18 -10.84 -0.16
N ALA A 220 21.82 -9.59 0.04
CA ALA A 220 22.51 -8.62 0.90
C ALA A 220 21.55 -7.57 1.40
N ALA A 221 21.89 -6.91 2.51
CA ALA A 221 21.15 -5.77 3.04
C ALA A 221 22.09 -4.58 3.20
N ILE A 222 21.64 -3.40 2.77
CA ILE A 222 22.36 -2.13 2.96
C ILE A 222 21.58 -1.34 4.02
N VAL A 223 22.18 -1.15 5.18
CA VAL A 223 21.59 -0.37 6.28
C VAL A 223 22.11 1.05 6.20
N VAL A 224 21.21 2.00 5.97
CA VAL A 224 21.52 3.44 5.92
C VAL A 224 21.13 4.07 7.26
N THR A 225 22.10 4.68 7.92
CA THR A 225 21.89 5.36 9.20
C THR A 225 22.57 6.72 9.22
N ARG A 226 22.12 7.61 10.09
CA ARG A 226 22.75 8.90 10.30
C ARG A 226 23.79 8.80 11.42
N ALA A 227 24.96 9.37 11.20
CA ALA A 227 25.99 9.43 12.25
C ALA A 227 25.51 10.13 13.54
N SER A 228 24.64 11.15 13.42
CA SER A 228 24.02 11.82 14.57
C SER A 228 23.18 10.86 15.44
N THR A 229 22.47 9.93 14.82
CA THR A 229 21.65 8.95 15.57
C THR A 229 22.51 8.10 16.52
N TRP A 230 23.74 7.78 16.12
CA TRP A 230 24.67 7.01 16.94
C TRP A 230 25.32 7.86 18.05
N ARG A 231 25.51 9.17 17.83
CA ARG A 231 26.05 10.09 18.85
C ARG A 231 25.03 10.45 19.92
N ASP A 232 23.76 10.54 19.51
CA ASP A 232 22.69 10.96 20.40
C ASP A 232 22.13 9.79 21.24
N ASP A 233 22.56 8.56 20.98
CA ASP A 233 22.21 7.39 21.78
C ASP A 233 23.18 7.25 22.95
N PRO A 234 22.73 7.42 24.20
CA PRO A 234 23.58 7.32 25.38
C PRO A 234 24.29 5.97 25.54
N GLU A 235 23.71 4.89 25.02
CA GLU A 235 24.29 3.55 25.10
C GLU A 235 25.37 3.34 24.04
N LEU A 236 25.34 4.08 22.95
CA LEU A 236 26.26 3.95 21.82
C LEU A 236 27.28 5.09 21.72
N ALA A 237 27.02 6.24 22.36
CA ALA A 237 27.86 7.44 22.30
C ALA A 237 29.32 7.20 22.69
N TRP A 238 29.58 6.22 23.56
CA TRP A 238 30.92 5.85 23.99
C TRP A 238 31.70 4.98 22.98
N ARG A 239 30.98 4.34 22.05
CA ARG A 239 31.60 3.48 21.02
C ARG A 239 32.05 4.28 19.79
N TYR A 240 31.45 5.44 19.56
CA TYR A 240 31.67 6.26 18.39
C TYR A 240 31.83 7.74 18.80
N PRO A 241 33.00 8.10 19.40
CA PRO A 241 33.27 9.46 19.88
C PRO A 241 33.36 10.50 18.75
#